data_6b1660a242292d6ec32cf77fb012a2cc
#
_entry.id   6b1660a242292d6ec32cf77fb012a2cc
#
_cell.length_a   1.000
_cell.length_b   1.000
_cell.length_c   1.000
_cell.angle_alpha   90.00
_cell.angle_beta   90.00
_cell.angle_gamma   90.00
#
_symmetry.space_group_name_H-M   'P 1'
#
loop_
_entity.id
_entity.type
_entity.pdbx_description
1 polymer ?
#
loop_
_entity_poly.entity_id
_entity_poly.type
_entity_poly.pdbx_seq_one_letter_code
_entity_poly.pdbx_strand_id
1 'polypeptide(L)'
;MVSAWAVSNGICLGQMKVDGKSNEITAIPELIRMLDITGCIITIDAAGCQKNIAGEIISSGGDYILCVKDNQKNLKSKILSSLSEEDRYYLPYKQRYFQENTGHGRREYRECICGVAFDPTYFYKGWEGIKTIAKITCIRQVGDGPVTTETRCYISSLPQDPKLILESVRS
;
A
#
# COMPACT_ATOMS: atom_id res chain seq x y z
N MET A 1 9.68 -14.86 -10.68
CA MET A 1 10.91 -14.19 -10.18
C MET A 1 10.46 -12.99 -9.36
N VAL A 2 10.98 -12.85 -8.14
CA VAL A 2 10.74 -11.70 -7.27
C VAL A 2 11.96 -10.80 -7.29
N SER A 3 11.77 -9.49 -7.38
CA SER A 3 12.87 -8.51 -7.42
C SER A 3 12.59 -7.39 -6.44
N ALA A 4 13.61 -6.94 -5.71
CA ALA A 4 13.59 -5.73 -4.91
C ALA A 4 14.19 -4.58 -5.71
N TRP A 5 13.49 -3.46 -5.74
CA TRP A 5 13.87 -2.30 -6.54
C TRP A 5 13.96 -1.05 -5.67
N ALA A 6 15.11 -0.35 -5.69
CA ALA A 6 15.28 0.94 -5.05
C ALA A 6 14.77 2.04 -6.00
N VAL A 7 13.59 2.56 -5.71
CA VAL A 7 12.90 3.52 -6.57
C VAL A 7 13.68 4.82 -6.73
N SER A 8 14.22 5.36 -5.64
CA SER A 8 14.98 6.62 -5.65
C SER A 8 16.21 6.60 -6.56
N ASN A 9 16.82 5.44 -6.71
CA ASN A 9 18.08 5.27 -7.45
C ASN A 9 17.87 4.54 -8.79
N GLY A 10 16.70 3.97 -9.03
CA GLY A 10 16.39 3.21 -10.24
C GLY A 10 17.25 1.93 -10.38
N ILE A 11 17.59 1.27 -9.28
CA ILE A 11 18.45 0.07 -9.29
C ILE A 11 17.75 -1.14 -8.67
N CYS A 12 18.03 -2.32 -9.22
CA CYS A 12 17.65 -3.59 -8.63
C CYS A 12 18.60 -3.93 -7.48
N LEU A 13 18.06 -4.08 -6.26
CA LEU A 13 18.84 -4.43 -5.07
C LEU A 13 19.06 -5.93 -4.93
N GLY A 14 18.14 -6.73 -5.46
CA GLY A 14 18.23 -8.18 -5.40
C GLY A 14 17.11 -8.85 -6.18
N GLN A 15 17.35 -10.10 -6.56
CA GLN A 15 16.38 -10.93 -7.27
C GLN A 15 16.41 -12.34 -6.74
N MET A 16 15.24 -12.98 -6.69
CA MET A 16 15.09 -14.36 -6.31
C MET A 16 14.27 -15.13 -7.35
N LYS A 17 14.81 -16.25 -7.84
CA LYS A 17 14.08 -17.13 -8.74
C LYS A 17 13.05 -17.92 -7.94
N VAL A 18 11.83 -17.99 -8.47
CA VAL A 18 10.73 -18.78 -7.88
C VAL A 18 10.16 -19.73 -8.92
N ASP A 19 9.86 -20.95 -8.49
CA ASP A 19 9.29 -21.97 -9.35
C ASP A 19 7.76 -22.00 -9.16
N GLY A 20 7.05 -21.10 -9.89
CA GLY A 20 5.60 -20.95 -9.88
C GLY A 20 5.08 -19.81 -8.98
N LYS A 21 3.80 -19.43 -9.19
CA LYS A 21 3.17 -18.30 -8.48
C LYS A 21 3.01 -18.49 -6.98
N SER A 22 2.86 -19.74 -6.50
CA SER A 22 2.73 -20.05 -5.08
C SER A 22 4.00 -19.75 -4.28
N ASN A 23 5.16 -19.68 -4.96
CA ASN A 23 6.45 -19.49 -4.32
C ASN A 23 6.85 -18.00 -4.19
N GLU A 24 6.11 -17.08 -4.79
CA GLU A 24 6.40 -15.65 -4.64
C GLU A 24 6.20 -15.17 -3.19
N ILE A 25 5.13 -15.62 -2.55
CA ILE A 25 4.82 -15.29 -1.14
C ILE A 25 5.91 -15.80 -0.19
N THR A 26 6.52 -16.94 -0.48
CA THR A 26 7.61 -17.51 0.34
C THR A 26 8.96 -16.88 0.04
N ALA A 27 9.19 -16.42 -1.19
CA ALA A 27 10.44 -15.78 -1.60
C ALA A 27 10.59 -14.35 -1.09
N ILE A 28 9.48 -13.61 -0.90
CA ILE A 28 9.52 -12.22 -0.44
C ILE A 28 10.22 -12.10 0.94
N PRO A 29 9.85 -12.88 1.98
CA PRO A 29 10.55 -12.82 3.27
C PRO A 29 12.04 -13.16 3.17
N GLU A 30 12.40 -14.13 2.33
CA GLU A 30 13.82 -14.50 2.13
C GLU A 30 14.59 -13.36 1.47
N LEU A 31 14.02 -12.71 0.45
CA LEU A 31 14.63 -11.55 -0.20
C LEU A 31 14.79 -10.38 0.77
N ILE A 32 13.80 -10.13 1.63
CA ILE A 32 13.87 -9.09 2.67
C ILE A 32 15.05 -9.34 3.62
N ARG A 33 15.25 -10.58 4.09
CA ARG A 33 16.38 -10.94 4.98
C ARG A 33 17.75 -10.78 4.36
N MET A 34 17.83 -10.82 3.04
CA MET A 34 19.11 -10.63 2.31
C MET A 34 19.50 -9.16 2.16
N LEU A 35 18.58 -8.22 2.46
CA LEU A 35 18.76 -6.79 2.28
C LEU A 35 18.75 -6.08 3.63
N ASP A 36 19.57 -5.03 3.75
CA ASP A 36 19.41 -4.06 4.83
C ASP A 36 18.30 -3.08 4.45
N ILE A 37 17.11 -3.28 5.04
CA ILE A 37 15.95 -2.44 4.82
C ILE A 37 15.65 -1.49 5.98
N THR A 38 16.60 -1.32 6.90
CA THR A 38 16.46 -0.43 8.05
C THR A 38 16.11 1.00 7.61
N GLY A 39 14.98 1.51 8.10
CA GLY A 39 14.45 2.83 7.75
C GLY A 39 13.91 2.98 6.32
N CYS A 40 13.82 1.88 5.57
CA CYS A 40 13.21 1.89 4.24
C CYS A 40 11.69 1.71 4.30
N ILE A 41 10.98 2.29 3.33
CA ILE A 41 9.56 2.03 3.11
C ILE A 41 9.43 0.98 2.01
N ILE A 42 8.85 -0.17 2.35
CA ILE A 42 8.63 -1.28 1.43
C ILE A 42 7.20 -1.25 0.91
N THR A 43 7.06 -1.12 -0.41
CA THR A 43 5.76 -1.22 -1.06
C THR A 43 5.63 -2.56 -1.77
N ILE A 44 4.53 -3.27 -1.53
CA ILE A 44 4.25 -4.56 -2.15
C ILE A 44 2.81 -4.57 -2.67
N ASP A 45 2.62 -5.22 -3.81
CA ASP A 45 1.29 -5.42 -4.38
C ASP A 45 0.43 -6.40 -3.55
N ALA A 46 -0.80 -6.62 -4.00
CA ALA A 46 -1.75 -7.39 -3.24
C ALA A 46 -1.36 -8.87 -3.04
N ALA A 47 -0.56 -9.47 -3.92
CA ALA A 47 -0.10 -10.85 -3.74
C ALA A 47 0.76 -10.99 -2.48
N GLY A 48 1.60 -9.99 -2.20
CA GLY A 48 2.44 -9.92 -1.00
C GLY A 48 1.76 -9.29 0.22
N CYS A 49 0.46 -8.98 0.18
CA CYS A 49 -0.27 -8.50 1.35
C CYS A 49 -0.57 -9.69 2.29
N GLN A 50 0.43 -10.09 3.06
CA GLN A 50 0.43 -11.23 3.98
C GLN A 50 0.99 -10.82 5.34
N LYS A 51 0.43 -11.39 6.42
CA LYS A 51 0.82 -11.05 7.81
C LYS A 51 2.28 -11.39 8.12
N ASN A 52 2.75 -12.53 7.62
CA ASN A 52 4.15 -12.93 7.77
C ASN A 52 5.13 -11.99 7.07
N ILE A 53 4.75 -11.43 5.91
CA ILE A 53 5.56 -10.45 5.19
C ILE A 53 5.60 -9.12 5.95
N ALA A 54 4.45 -8.65 6.47
CA ALA A 54 4.40 -7.47 7.32
C ALA A 54 5.31 -7.62 8.56
N GLY A 55 5.23 -8.77 9.25
CA GLY A 55 6.09 -9.08 10.39
C GLY A 55 7.57 -9.11 10.04
N GLU A 56 7.94 -9.69 8.90
CA GLU A 56 9.34 -9.74 8.44
C GLU A 56 9.90 -8.33 8.18
N ILE A 57 9.12 -7.45 7.52
CA ILE A 57 9.53 -6.07 7.26
C ILE A 57 9.79 -5.32 8.57
N ILE A 58 8.85 -5.41 9.53
CA ILE A 58 8.98 -4.75 10.84
C ILE A 58 10.17 -5.29 11.62
N SER A 59 10.35 -6.61 11.68
CA SER A 59 11.48 -7.22 12.39
C SER A 59 12.83 -6.89 11.76
N SER A 60 12.87 -6.58 10.48
CA SER A 60 14.05 -6.12 9.74
C SER A 60 14.26 -4.59 9.80
N GLY A 61 13.50 -3.86 10.63
CA GLY A 61 13.65 -2.42 10.85
C GLY A 61 13.11 -1.52 9.74
N GLY A 62 12.33 -2.07 8.81
CA GLY A 62 11.64 -1.33 7.74
C GLY A 62 10.20 -0.97 8.10
N ASP A 63 9.61 -0.10 7.29
CA ASP A 63 8.19 0.20 7.26
C ASP A 63 7.54 -0.34 5.99
N TYR A 64 6.22 -0.56 6.03
CA TYR A 64 5.50 -1.09 4.88
C TYR A 64 4.30 -0.26 4.44
N ILE A 65 3.97 -0.35 3.15
CA ILE A 65 2.69 0.02 2.55
C ILE A 65 2.24 -1.16 1.67
N LEU A 66 1.26 -1.94 2.13
CA LEU A 66 0.79 -3.14 1.44
C LEU A 66 -0.56 -2.89 0.77
N CYS A 67 -0.66 -3.22 -0.51
CA CYS A 67 -1.91 -3.11 -1.26
C CYS A 67 -2.89 -4.21 -0.83
N VAL A 68 -4.13 -3.83 -0.50
CA VAL A 68 -5.19 -4.74 -0.05
C VAL A 68 -6.21 -4.94 -1.15
N LYS A 69 -6.35 -6.17 -1.64
CA LYS A 69 -7.34 -6.56 -2.66
C LYS A 69 -8.23 -7.71 -2.15
N ASP A 70 -8.81 -8.45 -3.07
CA ASP A 70 -9.81 -9.49 -2.77
C ASP A 70 -9.23 -10.75 -2.09
N ASN A 71 -7.90 -10.90 -2.06
CA ASN A 71 -7.23 -11.90 -1.22
C ASN A 71 -7.39 -11.62 0.29
N GLN A 72 -7.74 -10.37 0.66
CA GLN A 72 -8.00 -9.92 2.03
C GLN A 72 -9.36 -9.20 2.09
N LYS A 73 -10.45 -9.87 1.67
CA LYS A 73 -11.80 -9.29 1.48
C LYS A 73 -12.32 -8.54 2.70
N ASN A 74 -12.21 -9.15 3.89
CA ASN A 74 -12.72 -8.56 5.13
C ASN A 74 -11.95 -7.28 5.51
N LEU A 75 -10.64 -7.30 5.35
CA LEU A 75 -9.78 -6.14 5.58
C LEU A 75 -10.10 -5.01 4.59
N LYS A 76 -10.23 -5.35 3.30
CA LYS A 76 -10.63 -4.39 2.24
C LYS A 76 -11.97 -3.74 2.56
N SER A 77 -12.99 -4.55 2.89
CA SER A 77 -14.32 -4.05 3.23
C SER A 77 -14.28 -3.11 4.43
N LYS A 78 -13.52 -3.48 5.48
CA LYS A 78 -13.35 -2.62 6.65
C LYS A 78 -12.68 -1.30 6.32
N ILE A 79 -11.63 -1.30 5.51
CA ILE A 79 -10.96 -0.06 5.06
C ILE A 79 -11.93 0.83 4.30
N LEU A 80 -12.68 0.27 3.34
CA LEU A 80 -13.63 1.03 2.54
C LEU A 80 -14.75 1.64 3.40
N SER A 81 -15.32 0.89 4.34
CA SER A 81 -16.35 1.39 5.24
C SER A 81 -15.81 2.47 6.18
N SER A 82 -14.66 2.25 6.81
CA SER A 82 -14.05 3.20 7.75
C SER A 82 -13.63 4.51 7.08
N LEU A 83 -13.26 4.47 5.79
CA LEU A 83 -12.85 5.66 5.03
C LEU A 83 -13.96 6.20 4.10
N SER A 84 -15.22 5.72 4.26
CA SER A 84 -16.36 6.30 3.56
C SER A 84 -16.73 7.66 4.15
N GLU A 85 -17.34 8.54 3.36
CA GLU A 85 -17.83 9.85 3.83
C GLU A 85 -18.94 9.71 4.89
N GLU A 86 -19.63 8.59 4.90
CA GLU A 86 -20.75 8.29 5.79
C GLU A 86 -20.30 7.87 7.19
N ASP A 87 -19.05 7.40 7.33
CA ASP A 87 -18.52 6.96 8.62
C ASP A 87 -18.09 8.16 9.48
N ARG A 88 -19.04 8.61 10.34
CA ARG A 88 -18.84 9.74 11.24
C ARG A 88 -17.84 9.46 12.36
N TYR A 89 -17.62 8.20 12.71
CA TYR A 89 -16.66 7.82 13.75
C TYR A 89 -15.23 8.11 13.32
N TYR A 90 -14.88 7.79 12.08
CA TYR A 90 -13.55 8.03 11.52
C TYR A 90 -13.36 9.46 10.97
N LEU A 91 -14.44 10.22 10.76
CA LEU A 91 -14.36 11.57 10.18
C LEU A 91 -13.32 12.49 10.84
N PRO A 92 -13.27 12.60 12.19
CA PRO A 92 -12.31 13.50 12.85
C PRO A 92 -10.84 13.07 12.68
N TYR A 93 -10.61 11.82 12.32
CA TYR A 93 -9.27 11.22 12.23
C TYR A 93 -8.83 10.97 10.79
N LYS A 94 -9.59 11.41 9.79
CA LYS A 94 -9.23 11.29 8.37
C LYS A 94 -8.37 12.44 7.95
N GLN A 95 -7.30 12.12 7.25
CA GLN A 95 -6.45 13.08 6.56
C GLN A 95 -6.53 12.83 5.06
N ARG A 96 -6.43 13.89 4.25
CA ARG A 96 -6.56 13.83 2.80
C ARG A 96 -5.43 14.56 2.11
N TYR A 97 -5.02 14.03 0.98
CA TYR A 97 -4.10 14.68 0.06
C TYR A 97 -4.53 14.46 -1.38
N PHE A 98 -4.40 15.49 -2.19
CA PHE A 98 -4.79 15.48 -3.60
C PHE A 98 -3.58 15.78 -4.47
N GLN A 99 -3.53 15.13 -5.63
CA GLN A 99 -2.53 15.40 -6.64
C GLN A 99 -3.18 15.38 -8.03
N GLU A 100 -2.93 16.40 -8.81
CA GLU A 100 -3.34 16.49 -10.21
C GLU A 100 -2.10 16.48 -11.10
N ASN A 101 -2.16 15.71 -12.18
CA ASN A 101 -1.13 15.66 -13.20
C ASN A 101 -1.76 15.79 -14.58
N THR A 102 -1.23 16.72 -15.36
CA THR A 102 -1.63 16.92 -16.76
C THR A 102 -0.38 16.84 -17.63
N GLY A 103 -0.43 16.05 -18.69
CA GLY A 103 0.68 15.94 -19.62
C GLY A 103 0.43 14.88 -20.71
N HIS A 104 1.01 15.06 -21.87
CA HIS A 104 0.91 14.14 -23.00
C HIS A 104 -0.53 13.72 -23.35
N GLY A 105 -1.49 14.68 -23.32
CA GLY A 105 -2.90 14.41 -23.58
C GLY A 105 -3.61 13.60 -22.51
N ARG A 106 -3.02 13.46 -21.31
CA ARG A 106 -3.58 12.73 -20.19
C ARG A 106 -3.83 13.69 -19.03
N ARG A 107 -5.02 13.58 -18.43
CA ARG A 107 -5.37 14.20 -17.14
C ARG A 107 -5.54 13.10 -16.12
N GLU A 108 -4.93 13.26 -14.96
CA GLU A 108 -5.00 12.31 -13.87
C GLU A 108 -5.15 13.05 -12.54
N TYR A 109 -6.19 12.71 -11.83
CA TYR A 109 -6.47 13.19 -10.48
C TYR A 109 -6.35 12.02 -9.51
N ARG A 110 -5.64 12.22 -8.42
CA ARG A 110 -5.48 11.23 -7.36
C ARG A 110 -5.84 11.83 -6.01
N GLU A 111 -6.62 11.10 -5.23
CA GLU A 111 -6.93 11.39 -3.85
C GLU A 111 -6.45 10.25 -2.97
N CYS A 112 -5.73 10.57 -1.90
CA CYS A 112 -5.41 9.65 -0.82
C CYS A 112 -6.15 10.08 0.43
N ILE A 113 -6.94 9.17 1.01
CA ILE A 113 -7.58 9.34 2.31
C ILE A 113 -6.97 8.34 3.26
N CYS A 114 -6.44 8.82 4.39
CA CYS A 114 -5.89 7.99 5.45
C CYS A 114 -6.70 8.08 6.73
N GLY A 115 -6.74 6.97 7.48
CA GLY A 115 -7.29 6.87 8.81
C GLY A 115 -6.38 6.05 9.72
N VAL A 116 -6.51 6.23 11.04
CA VAL A 116 -5.80 5.41 12.03
C VAL A 116 -6.42 4.02 12.10
N ALA A 117 -5.62 2.97 12.26
CA ALA A 117 -6.09 1.62 12.54
C ALA A 117 -6.46 1.49 14.02
N PHE A 118 -7.69 1.87 14.39
CA PHE A 118 -8.12 1.97 15.80
C PHE A 118 -8.37 0.64 16.51
N ASP A 119 -8.62 -0.43 15.75
CA ASP A 119 -8.92 -1.74 16.33
C ASP A 119 -7.89 -2.79 15.96
N PRO A 120 -6.73 -2.82 16.64
CA PRO A 120 -5.71 -3.83 16.39
C PRO A 120 -6.14 -5.23 16.85
N THR A 121 -7.21 -5.35 17.64
CA THR A 121 -7.58 -6.61 18.29
C THR A 121 -8.43 -7.53 17.42
N TYR A 122 -9.25 -7.01 16.50
CA TYR A 122 -10.13 -7.78 15.65
C TYR A 122 -9.73 -7.78 14.18
N PHE A 123 -9.89 -6.64 13.48
CA PHE A 123 -9.63 -6.58 12.03
C PHE A 123 -8.15 -6.57 11.67
N TYR A 124 -7.33 -5.99 12.54
CA TYR A 124 -5.90 -5.79 12.31
C TYR A 124 -5.03 -6.78 13.07
N LYS A 125 -5.66 -7.75 13.77
CA LYS A 125 -4.94 -8.78 14.54
C LYS A 125 -3.95 -9.55 13.66
N GLY A 126 -2.69 -9.55 14.09
CA GLY A 126 -1.60 -10.23 13.42
C GLY A 126 -0.99 -9.44 12.25
N TRP A 127 -1.42 -8.18 12.03
CA TRP A 127 -0.70 -7.25 11.17
C TRP A 127 0.28 -6.47 12.03
N GLU A 128 1.53 -6.97 12.08
CA GLU A 128 2.58 -6.38 12.92
C GLU A 128 2.82 -4.92 12.53
N GLY A 129 2.91 -4.05 13.54
CA GLY A 129 3.24 -2.63 13.35
C GLY A 129 2.19 -1.78 12.64
N ILE A 130 1.00 -2.29 12.31
CA ILE A 130 -0.01 -1.51 11.59
C ILE A 130 -0.42 -0.25 12.38
N LYS A 131 -0.44 0.90 11.72
CA LYS A 131 -0.85 2.20 12.28
C LYS A 131 -1.90 2.90 11.42
N THR A 132 -1.83 2.73 10.10
CA THR A 132 -2.62 3.51 9.14
C THR A 132 -3.33 2.60 8.14
N ILE A 133 -4.57 2.95 7.85
CA ILE A 133 -5.32 2.44 6.69
C ILE A 133 -5.45 3.56 5.66
N ALA A 134 -5.41 3.23 4.38
CA ALA A 134 -5.52 4.22 3.32
C ALA A 134 -6.39 3.75 2.15
N LYS A 135 -7.06 4.70 1.53
CA LYS A 135 -7.80 4.54 0.28
C LYS A 135 -7.28 5.54 -0.74
N ILE A 136 -6.82 5.07 -1.89
CA ILE A 136 -6.39 5.91 -3.00
C ILE A 136 -7.38 5.74 -4.15
N THR A 137 -7.97 6.86 -4.58
CA THR A 137 -8.83 6.94 -5.76
C THR A 137 -8.08 7.66 -6.86
N CYS A 138 -7.96 7.03 -8.02
CA CYS A 138 -7.37 7.58 -9.23
C CYS A 138 -8.44 7.77 -10.29
N ILE A 139 -8.64 9.00 -10.75
CA ILE A 139 -9.51 9.36 -11.87
C ILE A 139 -8.61 9.75 -13.03
N ARG A 140 -8.78 9.08 -14.18
CA ARG A 140 -7.91 9.26 -15.35
C ARG A 140 -8.71 9.44 -16.62
N GLN A 141 -8.30 10.40 -17.45
CA GLN A 141 -8.78 10.60 -18.80
C GLN A 141 -7.60 10.72 -19.76
N VAL A 142 -7.67 10.09 -20.92
CA VAL A 142 -6.66 10.19 -22.00
C VAL A 142 -7.33 10.79 -23.24
N GLY A 143 -6.86 11.95 -23.69
CA GLY A 143 -7.49 12.73 -24.74
C GLY A 143 -8.96 13.00 -24.42
N ASP A 144 -9.82 12.81 -25.43
CA ASP A 144 -11.29 12.89 -25.31
C ASP A 144 -11.92 11.53 -24.99
N GLY A 145 -11.14 10.55 -24.58
CA GLY A 145 -11.60 9.22 -24.22
C GLY A 145 -12.39 9.19 -22.90
N PRO A 146 -12.96 8.03 -22.54
CA PRO A 146 -13.77 7.88 -21.35
C PRO A 146 -12.93 8.11 -20.08
N VAL A 147 -13.59 8.70 -19.08
CA VAL A 147 -13.01 8.83 -17.73
C VAL A 147 -13.05 7.46 -17.06
N THR A 148 -11.91 7.03 -16.51
CA THR A 148 -11.79 5.80 -15.74
C THR A 148 -11.52 6.13 -14.28
N THR A 149 -12.12 5.37 -13.36
CA THR A 149 -11.90 5.50 -11.92
C THR A 149 -11.43 4.18 -11.35
N GLU A 150 -10.33 4.20 -10.62
CA GLU A 150 -9.79 3.06 -9.90
C GLU A 150 -9.63 3.41 -8.42
N THR A 151 -10.05 2.50 -7.53
CA THR A 151 -9.86 2.64 -6.08
C THR A 151 -9.03 1.49 -5.56
N ARG A 152 -7.98 1.81 -4.82
CA ARG A 152 -7.09 0.85 -4.15
C ARG A 152 -7.04 1.11 -2.65
N CYS A 153 -7.01 0.03 -1.87
CA CYS A 153 -6.89 0.06 -0.43
C CYS A 153 -5.48 -0.35 0.00
N TYR A 154 -5.01 0.22 1.11
CA TYR A 154 -3.69 -0.05 1.66
C TYR A 154 -3.73 -0.13 3.17
N ILE A 155 -2.80 -0.88 3.74
CA ILE A 155 -2.41 -0.83 5.16
C ILE A 155 -0.96 -0.40 5.26
N SER A 156 -0.60 0.29 6.34
CA SER A 156 0.76 0.79 6.53
C SER A 156 1.16 0.79 8.00
N SER A 157 2.46 0.57 8.25
CA SER A 157 3.10 0.77 9.53
C SER A 157 3.51 2.23 9.80
N LEU A 158 3.46 3.07 8.77
CA LEU A 158 3.74 4.50 8.88
C LEU A 158 2.63 5.24 9.64
N PRO A 159 2.93 6.35 10.33
CA PRO A 159 1.93 7.30 10.78
C PRO A 159 1.07 7.81 9.62
N GLN A 160 -0.07 8.44 9.95
CA GLN A 160 -0.90 9.07 8.95
C GLN A 160 -0.15 10.19 8.21
N ASP A 161 0.17 9.93 6.96
CA ASP A 161 0.69 10.91 6.00
C ASP A 161 0.16 10.52 4.61
N PRO A 162 -0.98 11.08 4.18
CA PRO A 162 -1.58 10.73 2.89
C PRO A 162 -0.72 11.14 1.70
N LYS A 163 0.12 12.17 1.85
CA LYS A 163 1.07 12.58 0.81
C LYS A 163 2.16 11.53 0.64
N LEU A 164 2.83 11.16 1.74
CA LEU A 164 3.89 10.15 1.72
C LEU A 164 3.38 8.81 1.18
N ILE A 165 2.20 8.36 1.62
CA ILE A 165 1.60 7.11 1.13
C ILE A 165 1.32 7.19 -0.37
N LEU A 166 0.71 8.28 -0.86
CA LEU A 166 0.42 8.43 -2.28
C LEU A 166 1.68 8.44 -3.14
N GLU A 167 2.72 9.15 -2.71
CA GLU A 167 4.00 9.25 -3.42
C GLU A 167 4.74 7.91 -3.43
N SER A 168 4.76 7.18 -2.32
CA SER A 168 5.44 5.89 -2.20
C SER A 168 4.85 4.79 -3.10
N VAL A 169 3.52 4.72 -3.23
CA VAL A 169 2.89 3.67 -4.05
C VAL A 169 2.80 4.01 -5.54
N ARG A 170 3.19 5.23 -5.90
CA ARG A 170 3.21 5.72 -7.28
C ARG A 170 4.52 5.39 -8.01
N SER A 171 5.54 5.13 -7.25
CA SER A 171 6.91 4.92 -7.72
C SER A 171 7.06 3.64 -8.50
#